data_69fa4b9993a0719ab23ff03b426fde83
#
_entry.id   69fa4b9993a0719ab23ff03b426fde83
#
_cell.length_a   1.000
_cell.length_b   1.000
_cell.length_c   1.000
_cell.angle_alpha   90.00
_cell.angle_beta   90.00
_cell.angle_gamma   90.00
#
_symmetry.space_group_name_H-M   'P 1'
#
loop_
_entity.id
_entity.type
_entity.pdbx_description
1 polymer ?
#
loop_
_entity_poly.entity_id
_entity_poly.type
_entity_poly.pdbx_seq_one_letter_code
_entity_poly.pdbx_strand_id
1 'polypeptide(L)'
;MEKNENKGRIKMLRKVKRQMKSVIEGVALRKKQKMLFKQEFQGGGYDRNEVNLLLLAHSLEKGMGINNPRRGFGIEKATRLINEISIYVARVKHPITGYAYNEAMSVLGEYIQFTVNSGVDISSLIDVYQRILEQYGIKRVNAGYTEIDVDALYNSIDFQSALHFMESRHSIRSFEKRPVSEVEMEKVLETASFAPSACNRQPIKVFWTNNSNSVLQISKCVPGNKGFEDDIPNWAIVAVDRTMFGEQEVLQWYVNGGIYVSLCLSFSSGVSCI
;
A
#
# COMPACT_ATOMS: atom_id res chain seq x y z
N MET A 1 -47.05 24.93 -27.75
CA MET A 1 -45.94 25.38 -26.91
C MET A 1 -45.92 24.70 -25.52
N GLU A 2 -47.00 24.60 -24.79
CA GLU A 2 -47.11 23.99 -23.45
C GLU A 2 -46.58 22.55 -23.30
N LYS A 3 -46.79 21.66 -24.31
CA LYS A 3 -46.29 20.28 -24.25
C LYS A 3 -44.77 20.16 -24.27
N ASN A 4 -44.05 21.12 -24.85
CA ASN A 4 -42.58 21.09 -24.88
C ASN A 4 -41.97 21.67 -23.62
N GLU A 5 -42.59 22.67 -22.99
CA GLU A 5 -42.17 23.20 -21.69
C GLU A 5 -42.33 22.15 -20.57
N ASN A 6 -43.43 21.41 -20.59
CA ASN A 6 -43.67 20.35 -19.59
C ASN A 6 -42.68 19.20 -19.71
N LYS A 7 -42.25 18.80 -20.92
CA LYS A 7 -41.18 17.83 -21.15
C LYS A 7 -39.81 18.32 -20.62
N GLY A 8 -39.50 19.61 -20.82
CA GLY A 8 -38.26 20.21 -20.31
C GLY A 8 -38.21 20.21 -18.77
N ARG A 9 -39.34 20.60 -18.14
CA ARG A 9 -39.49 20.64 -16.68
C ARG A 9 -39.36 19.23 -16.05
N ILE A 10 -39.94 18.20 -16.66
CA ILE A 10 -39.83 16.79 -16.23
C ILE A 10 -38.39 16.29 -16.36
N LYS A 11 -37.70 16.63 -17.45
CA LYS A 11 -36.29 16.26 -17.68
C LYS A 11 -35.36 16.90 -16.63
N MET A 12 -35.59 18.15 -16.30
CA MET A 12 -34.86 18.91 -15.27
C MET A 12 -35.09 18.29 -13.88
N LEU A 13 -36.34 18.01 -13.53
CA LEU A 13 -36.68 17.37 -12.25
C LEU A 13 -36.03 15.97 -12.10
N ARG A 14 -35.97 15.18 -13.16
CA ARG A 14 -35.28 13.88 -13.16
C ARG A 14 -33.77 14.06 -12.97
N LYS A 15 -33.17 15.09 -13.58
CA LYS A 15 -31.72 15.38 -13.41
C LYS A 15 -31.42 15.80 -11.98
N VAL A 16 -32.22 16.70 -11.40
CA VAL A 16 -32.09 17.13 -9.98
C VAL A 16 -32.25 15.93 -9.02
N LYS A 17 -33.27 15.10 -9.19
CA LYS A 17 -33.52 13.90 -8.41
C LYS A 17 -32.32 12.94 -8.46
N ARG A 18 -31.70 12.77 -9.64
CA ARG A 18 -30.52 11.89 -9.82
C ARG A 18 -29.30 12.47 -9.13
N GLN A 19 -29.09 13.78 -9.19
CA GLN A 19 -28.00 14.46 -8.49
C GLN A 19 -28.17 14.38 -6.96
N MET A 20 -29.38 14.63 -6.46
CA MET A 20 -29.66 14.48 -5.01
C MET A 20 -29.44 13.04 -4.52
N LYS A 21 -29.88 12.05 -5.30
CA LYS A 21 -29.65 10.63 -4.97
C LYS A 21 -28.14 10.32 -4.88
N SER A 22 -27.35 10.79 -5.84
CA SER A 22 -25.89 10.61 -5.86
C SER A 22 -25.20 11.27 -4.65
N VAL A 23 -25.66 12.47 -4.27
CA VAL A 23 -25.13 13.15 -3.06
C VAL A 23 -25.49 12.38 -1.79
N ILE A 24 -26.72 11.90 -1.66
CA ILE A 24 -27.17 11.10 -0.50
C ILE A 24 -26.39 9.80 -0.41
N GLU A 25 -26.18 9.09 -1.53
CA GLU A 25 -25.37 7.86 -1.60
C GLU A 25 -23.91 8.15 -1.22
N GLY A 26 -23.31 9.25 -1.67
CA GLY A 26 -21.98 9.67 -1.30
C GLY A 26 -21.84 9.98 0.21
N VAL A 27 -22.85 10.64 0.79
CA VAL A 27 -22.88 10.91 2.25
C VAL A 27 -23.05 9.63 3.05
N ALA A 28 -23.91 8.72 2.59
CA ALA A 28 -24.11 7.41 3.23
C ALA A 28 -22.85 6.55 3.20
N LEU A 29 -22.16 6.53 2.05
CA LEU A 29 -20.89 5.84 1.89
C LEU A 29 -19.82 6.41 2.84
N ARG A 30 -19.69 7.73 2.94
CA ARG A 30 -18.78 8.41 3.86
C ARG A 30 -19.08 8.08 5.32
N LYS A 31 -20.36 8.07 5.71
CA LYS A 31 -20.78 7.67 7.07
C LYS A 31 -20.40 6.22 7.36
N LYS A 32 -20.65 5.30 6.42
CA LYS A 32 -20.30 3.89 6.54
C LYS A 32 -18.78 3.72 6.68
N GLN A 33 -17.98 4.44 5.89
CA GLN A 33 -16.53 4.42 5.96
C GLN A 33 -16.02 4.92 7.31
N LYS A 34 -16.55 6.03 7.84
CA LYS A 34 -16.19 6.54 9.17
C LYS A 34 -16.55 5.57 10.29
N MET A 35 -17.69 4.90 10.18
CA MET A 35 -18.12 3.90 11.15
C MET A 35 -17.21 2.69 11.15
N LEU A 36 -16.87 2.16 9.97
CA LEU A 36 -15.93 1.05 9.80
C LEU A 36 -14.54 1.43 10.33
N PHE A 37 -14.05 2.62 10.01
CA PHE A 37 -12.79 3.13 10.52
C PHE A 37 -12.75 3.14 12.07
N LYS A 38 -13.83 3.59 12.73
CA LYS A 38 -13.92 3.58 14.19
C LYS A 38 -13.96 2.16 14.78
N GLN A 39 -14.62 1.21 14.12
CA GLN A 39 -14.71 -0.17 14.57
C GLN A 39 -13.40 -0.94 14.44
N GLU A 40 -12.65 -0.70 13.37
CA GLU A 40 -11.37 -1.38 13.12
C GLU A 40 -10.28 -0.98 14.11
N PHE A 41 -10.28 0.27 14.60
CA PHE A 41 -9.35 0.70 15.66
C PHE A 41 -9.61 0.03 17.03
N GLN A 42 -10.76 -0.61 17.22
CA GLN A 42 -11.07 -1.39 18.42
C GLN A 42 -10.72 -2.88 18.31
N GLY A 43 -10.36 -3.37 17.08
CA GLY A 43 -10.28 -4.79 16.77
C GLY A 43 -8.92 -5.36 16.39
N GLY A 44 -7.79 -4.69 16.65
CA GLY A 44 -6.44 -5.28 16.48
C GLY A 44 -5.82 -5.11 15.09
N GLY A 45 -6.10 -4.04 14.38
CA GLY A 45 -5.33 -3.58 13.22
C GLY A 45 -3.97 -2.98 13.63
N TYR A 46 -3.23 -2.43 12.66
CA TYR A 46 -1.99 -1.69 12.93
C TYR A 46 -2.20 -0.63 14.01
N ASP A 47 -1.28 -0.57 14.98
CA ASP A 47 -1.29 0.47 15.98
C ASP A 47 -1.18 1.84 15.27
N ARG A 48 -1.99 2.80 15.67
CA ARG A 48 -1.95 4.16 15.12
C ARG A 48 -0.55 4.78 15.23
N ASN A 49 0.21 4.35 16.21
CA ASN A 49 1.60 4.74 16.37
C ASN A 49 2.47 4.23 15.20
N GLU A 50 2.30 2.97 14.75
CA GLU A 50 3.02 2.45 13.57
C GLU A 50 2.69 3.23 12.30
N VAL A 51 1.44 3.60 12.11
CA VAL A 51 1.04 4.45 10.97
C VAL A 51 1.70 5.82 11.05
N ASN A 52 1.78 6.43 12.24
CA ASN A 52 2.47 7.70 12.45
C ASN A 52 3.98 7.59 12.17
N LEU A 53 4.62 6.50 12.59
CA LEU A 53 6.02 6.23 12.27
C LEU A 53 6.26 6.26 10.76
N LEU A 54 5.47 5.52 9.99
CA LEU A 54 5.61 5.46 8.53
C LEU A 54 5.32 6.81 7.84
N LEU A 55 4.29 7.54 8.29
CA LEU A 55 3.96 8.85 7.71
C LEU A 55 5.05 9.89 7.96
N LEU A 56 5.63 9.91 9.17
CA LEU A 56 6.71 10.83 9.52
C LEU A 56 8.01 10.46 8.80
N ALA A 57 8.35 9.18 8.76
CA ALA A 57 9.50 8.66 8.02
C ALA A 57 9.40 9.05 6.53
N HIS A 58 8.32 8.69 5.85
CA HIS A 58 8.10 9.06 4.45
C HIS A 58 8.16 10.58 4.21
N SER A 59 7.68 11.39 5.16
CA SER A 59 7.78 12.86 5.03
C SER A 59 9.22 13.37 5.09
N LEU A 60 10.13 12.70 5.81
CA LEU A 60 11.54 13.00 5.83
C LEU A 60 12.23 12.56 4.54
N GLU A 61 11.97 11.33 4.07
CA GLU A 61 12.49 10.81 2.79
C GLU A 61 12.13 11.74 1.64
N LYS A 62 10.84 12.08 1.54
CA LYS A 62 10.35 13.01 0.53
C LYS A 62 11.07 14.35 0.59
N GLY A 63 11.43 14.83 1.78
CA GLY A 63 12.18 16.08 1.94
C GLY A 63 13.64 15.96 1.54
N MET A 64 14.29 14.82 1.80
CA MET A 64 15.67 14.55 1.36
C MET A 64 15.79 14.44 -0.16
N GLY A 65 14.77 13.89 -0.83
CA GLY A 65 14.73 13.76 -2.29
C GLY A 65 14.32 15.03 -3.05
N ILE A 66 14.08 16.16 -2.38
CA ILE A 66 13.79 17.44 -3.05
C ILE A 66 15.10 18.07 -3.54
N ASN A 67 15.11 18.57 -4.77
CA ASN A 67 16.24 19.32 -5.28
C ASN A 67 16.46 20.60 -4.46
N ASN A 68 17.67 20.78 -3.92
CA ASN A 68 18.06 21.88 -3.04
C ASN A 68 17.13 22.09 -1.82
N PRO A 69 17.01 21.12 -0.92
CA PRO A 69 16.16 21.25 0.24
C PRO A 69 16.66 22.35 1.17
N ARG A 70 15.73 23.04 1.83
CA ARG A 70 16.09 24.11 2.78
C ARG A 70 16.97 23.55 3.89
N ARG A 71 18.07 24.22 4.21
CA ARG A 71 18.96 23.86 5.33
C ARG A 71 18.15 23.72 6.62
N GLY A 72 18.30 22.58 7.31
CA GLY A 72 17.55 22.26 8.53
C GLY A 72 16.07 21.96 8.30
N PHE A 73 15.66 21.56 7.06
CA PHE A 73 14.31 21.09 6.84
C PHE A 73 14.01 19.88 7.72
N GLY A 74 12.75 19.73 8.12
CA GLY A 74 12.25 18.50 8.73
C GLY A 74 12.66 18.26 10.20
N ILE A 75 13.42 19.14 10.87
CA ILE A 75 13.85 18.96 12.26
C ILE A 75 12.66 18.67 13.20
N GLU A 76 11.59 19.46 13.11
CA GLU A 76 10.37 19.22 13.91
C GLU A 76 9.77 17.85 13.66
N LYS A 77 9.78 17.38 12.39
CA LYS A 77 9.25 16.06 12.02
C LYS A 77 10.15 14.94 12.53
N ALA A 78 11.46 15.10 12.44
CA ALA A 78 12.45 14.16 12.98
C ALA A 78 12.34 14.07 14.51
N THR A 79 12.16 15.21 15.19
CA THR A 79 11.89 15.24 16.64
C THR A 79 10.57 14.55 16.99
N ARG A 80 9.53 14.76 16.21
CA ARG A 80 8.28 14.01 16.40
C ARG A 80 8.47 12.52 16.14
N LEU A 81 9.20 12.14 15.09
CA LEU A 81 9.45 10.75 14.75
C LEU A 81 10.17 10.02 15.88
N ILE A 82 11.25 10.60 16.42
CA ILE A 82 12.00 9.97 17.51
C ILE A 82 11.17 9.85 18.79
N ASN A 83 10.25 10.79 19.05
CA ASN A 83 9.32 10.73 20.18
C ASN A 83 8.28 9.61 19.97
N GLU A 84 7.70 9.48 18.77
CA GLU A 84 6.79 8.37 18.44
C GLU A 84 7.50 7.01 18.51
N ILE A 85 8.75 6.92 18.05
CA ILE A 85 9.57 5.72 18.22
C ILE A 85 9.77 5.41 19.70
N SER A 86 10.09 6.39 20.54
CA SER A 86 10.27 6.20 21.98
C SER A 86 9.00 5.67 22.67
N ILE A 87 7.84 6.18 22.28
CA ILE A 87 6.53 5.68 22.75
C ILE A 87 6.30 4.24 22.27
N TYR A 88 6.63 3.95 21.02
CA TYR A 88 6.46 2.63 20.42
C TYR A 88 7.29 1.57 21.14
N VAL A 89 8.60 1.80 21.32
CA VAL A 89 9.52 0.83 21.95
C VAL A 89 9.18 0.59 23.43
N ALA A 90 8.57 1.55 24.13
CA ALA A 90 8.12 1.39 25.49
C ALA A 90 6.88 0.47 25.63
N ARG A 91 6.15 0.22 24.54
CA ARG A 91 4.87 -0.50 24.55
C ARG A 91 4.94 -1.88 23.95
N VAL A 92 5.84 -2.12 23.00
CA VAL A 92 5.94 -3.39 22.28
C VAL A 92 6.83 -4.40 22.99
N LYS A 93 6.55 -5.68 22.74
CA LYS A 93 7.41 -6.77 23.24
C LYS A 93 8.69 -6.86 22.43
N HIS A 94 9.78 -7.21 23.11
CA HIS A 94 11.07 -7.42 22.46
C HIS A 94 11.30 -8.89 22.07
N PRO A 95 12.06 -9.18 21.00
CA PRO A 95 12.72 -8.23 20.08
C PRO A 95 11.72 -7.51 19.17
N ILE A 96 12.04 -6.26 18.77
CA ILE A 96 11.20 -5.47 17.87
C ILE A 96 11.52 -5.86 16.44
N THR A 97 10.58 -6.54 15.77
CA THR A 97 10.74 -7.00 14.39
C THR A 97 9.80 -6.30 13.40
N GLY A 98 8.96 -5.39 13.89
CA GLY A 98 7.95 -4.70 13.10
C GLY A 98 8.55 -3.85 11.96
N TYR A 99 7.93 -3.91 10.78
CA TYR A 99 8.35 -3.13 9.61
C TYR A 99 8.39 -1.63 9.92
N ALA A 100 7.33 -1.09 10.51
CA ALA A 100 7.20 0.35 10.78
C ALA A 100 8.35 0.91 11.65
N TYR A 101 8.80 0.16 12.66
CA TYR A 101 9.93 0.55 13.50
C TYR A 101 11.24 0.54 12.71
N ASN A 102 11.51 -0.55 12.00
CA ASN A 102 12.73 -0.69 11.23
C ASN A 102 12.84 0.36 10.12
N GLU A 103 11.76 0.65 9.43
CA GLU A 103 11.66 1.72 8.43
C GLU A 103 11.91 3.09 9.08
N ALA A 104 11.19 3.42 10.15
CA ALA A 104 11.33 4.70 10.83
C ALA A 104 12.73 4.96 11.34
N MET A 105 13.37 3.96 11.95
CA MET A 105 14.75 4.06 12.46
C MET A 105 15.77 4.17 11.32
N SER A 106 15.57 3.42 10.21
CA SER A 106 16.46 3.50 9.05
C SER A 106 16.39 4.87 8.39
N VAL A 107 15.18 5.38 8.13
CA VAL A 107 14.95 6.72 7.57
C VAL A 107 15.50 7.81 8.45
N LEU A 108 15.32 7.71 9.78
CA LEU A 108 15.83 8.68 10.73
C LEU A 108 17.37 8.69 10.73
N GLY A 109 18.01 7.54 10.60
CA GLY A 109 19.47 7.43 10.46
C GLY A 109 19.98 8.12 9.20
N GLU A 110 19.36 7.93 8.05
CA GLU A 110 19.67 8.60 6.79
C GLU A 110 19.44 10.12 6.90
N TYR A 111 18.33 10.54 7.53
CA TYR A 111 18.04 11.95 7.77
C TYR A 111 19.09 12.63 8.68
N ILE A 112 19.54 11.94 9.74
CA ILE A 112 20.60 12.44 10.63
C ILE A 112 21.88 12.68 9.81
N GLN A 113 22.31 11.69 9.01
CA GLN A 113 23.50 11.82 8.18
C GLN A 113 23.37 12.97 7.17
N PHE A 114 22.23 13.07 6.50
CA PHE A 114 21.92 14.15 5.57
C PHE A 114 22.00 15.53 6.23
N THR A 115 21.43 15.67 7.44
CA THR A 115 21.34 16.94 8.16
C THR A 115 22.69 17.36 8.72
N VAL A 116 23.48 16.43 9.27
CA VAL A 116 24.85 16.66 9.74
C VAL A 116 25.74 17.13 8.59
N ASN A 117 25.66 16.49 7.44
CA ASN A 117 26.43 16.90 6.25
C ASN A 117 26.07 18.31 5.76
N SER A 118 24.87 18.81 6.06
CA SER A 118 24.47 20.19 5.77
C SER A 118 24.96 21.20 6.82
N GLY A 119 25.70 20.77 7.83
CA GLY A 119 26.28 21.61 8.91
C GLY A 119 25.24 22.13 9.90
N VAL A 120 24.13 21.40 10.12
CA VAL A 120 23.12 21.75 11.13
C VAL A 120 23.34 20.93 12.40
N ASP A 121 23.32 21.58 13.54
CA ASP A 121 23.42 20.91 14.83
C ASP A 121 22.10 20.26 15.23
N ILE A 122 22.15 18.95 15.38
CA ILE A 122 21.03 18.08 15.83
C ILE A 122 21.52 17.09 16.89
N SER A 123 22.53 17.47 17.71
CA SER A 123 23.19 16.60 18.70
C SER A 123 22.18 15.90 19.61
N SER A 124 21.18 16.63 20.12
CA SER A 124 20.14 16.06 20.98
C SER A 124 19.30 14.96 20.32
N LEU A 125 19.05 15.09 19.02
CA LEU A 125 18.36 14.05 18.24
C LEU A 125 19.25 12.81 18.08
N ILE A 126 20.54 13.03 17.79
CA ILE A 126 21.53 11.96 17.64
C ILE A 126 21.65 11.15 18.93
N ASP A 127 21.75 11.80 20.09
CA ASP A 127 21.87 11.15 21.38
C ASP A 127 20.67 10.23 21.70
N VAL A 128 19.46 10.65 21.37
CA VAL A 128 18.26 9.82 21.56
C VAL A 128 18.24 8.66 20.57
N TYR A 129 18.57 8.92 19.31
CA TYR A 129 18.64 7.89 18.27
C TYR A 129 19.64 6.79 18.64
N GLN A 130 20.83 7.14 19.07
CA GLN A 130 21.88 6.19 19.44
C GLN A 130 21.46 5.33 20.63
N ARG A 131 20.88 5.93 21.67
CA ARG A 131 20.36 5.17 22.84
C ARG A 131 19.30 4.13 22.44
N ILE A 132 18.38 4.49 21.55
CA ILE A 132 17.37 3.55 21.06
C ILE A 132 18.01 2.45 20.22
N LEU A 133 18.95 2.80 19.36
CA LEU A 133 19.68 1.87 18.51
C LEU A 133 20.47 0.84 19.34
N GLU A 134 21.19 1.30 20.38
CA GLU A 134 21.98 0.45 21.28
C GLU A 134 21.08 -0.50 22.10
N GLN A 135 19.94 0.02 22.58
CA GLN A 135 19.04 -0.75 23.44
C GLN A 135 18.20 -1.77 22.70
N TYR A 136 17.73 -1.46 21.49
CA TYR A 136 16.73 -2.25 20.79
C TYR A 136 17.22 -2.82 19.46
N GLY A 137 18.28 -2.28 18.90
CA GLY A 137 18.79 -2.65 17.57
C GLY A 137 17.83 -2.27 16.45
N ILE A 138 18.23 -2.52 15.21
CA ILE A 138 17.35 -2.42 14.04
C ILE A 138 17.72 -3.50 13.02
N LYS A 139 16.73 -3.95 12.26
CA LYS A 139 16.94 -4.59 10.97
C LYS A 139 16.90 -3.50 9.91
N ARG A 140 18.06 -3.03 9.43
CA ARG A 140 18.12 -1.99 8.40
C ARG A 140 17.31 -2.38 7.18
N VAL A 141 16.52 -1.45 6.69
CA VAL A 141 15.82 -1.53 5.41
C VAL A 141 16.40 -0.48 4.47
N ASN A 142 16.11 -0.60 3.19
CA ASN A 142 16.51 0.40 2.21
C ASN A 142 15.68 1.66 2.45
N ALA A 143 16.32 2.77 2.81
CA ALA A 143 15.70 4.01 3.26
C ALA A 143 16.44 5.23 2.70
N GLY A 144 15.82 6.39 2.78
CA GLY A 144 16.39 7.64 2.27
C GLY A 144 15.96 7.92 0.83
N TYR A 145 16.88 8.41 -0.01
CA TYR A 145 16.66 8.68 -1.41
C TYR A 145 17.82 8.15 -2.25
N THR A 146 17.54 7.80 -3.48
CA THR A 146 18.54 7.35 -4.44
C THR A 146 18.54 8.28 -5.64
N GLU A 147 19.72 8.77 -6.02
CA GLU A 147 19.89 9.44 -7.30
C GLU A 147 19.89 8.40 -8.42
N ILE A 148 19.05 8.60 -9.41
CA ILE A 148 18.90 7.68 -10.53
C ILE A 148 19.39 8.40 -11.78
N ASP A 149 20.34 7.80 -12.50
CA ASP A 149 20.62 8.17 -13.88
C ASP A 149 19.45 7.68 -14.75
N VAL A 150 18.55 8.62 -15.03
CA VAL A 150 17.31 8.35 -15.78
C VAL A 150 17.63 7.85 -17.20
N ASP A 151 18.61 8.44 -17.86
CA ASP A 151 18.98 8.08 -19.23
C ASP A 151 19.59 6.66 -19.28
N ALA A 152 20.50 6.34 -18.36
CA ALA A 152 21.04 5.00 -18.25
C ALA A 152 19.95 3.95 -17.94
N LEU A 153 19.03 4.27 -17.02
CA LEU A 153 17.93 3.40 -16.67
C LEU A 153 17.01 3.11 -17.87
N TYR A 154 16.52 4.16 -18.55
CA TYR A 154 15.61 3.99 -19.67
C TYR A 154 16.28 3.34 -20.90
N ASN A 155 17.56 3.61 -21.14
CA ASN A 155 18.30 2.96 -22.21
C ASN A 155 18.56 1.46 -21.95
N SER A 156 18.47 1.00 -20.70
CA SER A 156 18.60 -0.41 -20.33
C SER A 156 17.30 -1.21 -20.50
N ILE A 157 16.15 -0.53 -20.69
CA ILE A 157 14.84 -1.18 -20.80
C ILE A 157 14.51 -1.44 -22.27
N ASP A 158 14.31 -2.72 -22.62
CA ASP A 158 13.71 -3.07 -23.90
C ASP A 158 12.20 -2.80 -23.86
N PHE A 159 11.80 -1.67 -24.41
CA PHE A 159 10.40 -1.23 -24.44
C PHE A 159 9.50 -2.23 -25.17
N GLN A 160 9.96 -2.91 -26.22
CA GLN A 160 9.15 -3.88 -26.97
C GLN A 160 8.84 -5.11 -26.13
N SER A 161 9.81 -5.61 -25.38
CA SER A 161 9.60 -6.70 -24.42
C SER A 161 8.65 -6.31 -23.30
N ALA A 162 8.78 -5.10 -22.76
CA ALA A 162 7.87 -4.58 -21.73
C ALA A 162 6.44 -4.43 -22.26
N LEU A 163 6.26 -3.90 -23.48
CA LEU A 163 4.96 -3.77 -24.13
C LEU A 163 4.34 -5.17 -24.37
N HIS A 164 5.09 -6.11 -24.95
CA HIS A 164 4.62 -7.47 -25.18
C HIS A 164 4.21 -8.17 -23.87
N PHE A 165 4.97 -7.97 -22.81
CA PHE A 165 4.62 -8.48 -21.47
C PHE A 165 3.27 -7.94 -20.99
N MET A 166 3.01 -6.64 -21.13
CA MET A 166 1.72 -6.05 -20.76
C MET A 166 0.56 -6.55 -21.63
N GLU A 167 0.79 -6.73 -22.92
CA GLU A 167 -0.20 -7.26 -23.87
C GLU A 167 -0.52 -8.73 -23.66
N SER A 168 0.43 -9.52 -23.13
CA SER A 168 0.28 -10.97 -22.92
C SER A 168 -0.74 -11.34 -21.84
N ARG A 169 -1.08 -10.41 -20.93
CA ARG A 169 -2.06 -10.66 -19.86
C ARG A 169 -3.48 -10.81 -20.42
N HIS A 170 -4.05 -11.97 -20.31
CA HIS A 170 -5.44 -12.28 -20.70
C HIS A 170 -6.26 -12.85 -19.53
N SER A 171 -7.58 -12.84 -19.67
CA SER A 171 -8.47 -13.50 -18.73
C SER A 171 -8.54 -14.98 -19.05
N ILE A 172 -7.90 -15.82 -18.24
CA ILE A 172 -7.87 -17.27 -18.38
C ILE A 172 -9.03 -17.90 -17.61
N ARG A 173 -9.69 -18.93 -18.18
CA ARG A 173 -10.81 -19.67 -17.58
C ARG A 173 -10.68 -21.17 -17.78
N SER A 174 -9.58 -21.62 -18.37
CA SER A 174 -9.19 -23.01 -18.48
C SER A 174 -7.81 -23.15 -17.85
N PHE A 175 -7.68 -23.99 -16.87
CA PHE A 175 -6.46 -24.11 -16.07
C PHE A 175 -5.85 -25.50 -16.23
N GLU A 176 -4.54 -25.60 -16.12
CA GLU A 176 -3.90 -26.89 -15.92
C GLU A 176 -4.34 -27.49 -14.57
N LYS A 177 -4.52 -28.83 -14.55
CA LYS A 177 -4.84 -29.57 -13.32
C LYS A 177 -3.65 -29.74 -12.39
N ARG A 178 -2.79 -28.74 -12.35
CA ARG A 178 -1.59 -28.69 -11.54
C ARG A 178 -1.67 -27.49 -10.57
N PRO A 179 -1.59 -27.71 -9.26
CA PRO A 179 -1.55 -26.60 -8.33
C PRO A 179 -0.25 -25.80 -8.53
N VAL A 180 -0.33 -24.48 -8.35
CA VAL A 180 0.85 -23.62 -8.27
C VAL A 180 1.65 -24.02 -7.04
N SER A 181 2.96 -24.17 -7.18
CA SER A 181 3.85 -24.47 -6.07
C SER A 181 4.11 -23.21 -5.22
N GLU A 182 4.57 -23.43 -4.00
CA GLU A 182 4.95 -22.34 -3.09
C GLU A 182 6.04 -21.44 -3.71
N VAL A 183 7.06 -22.05 -4.31
CA VAL A 183 8.16 -21.34 -4.99
C VAL A 183 7.66 -20.46 -6.15
N GLU A 184 6.69 -20.94 -6.93
CA GLU A 184 6.10 -20.16 -8.02
C GLU A 184 5.29 -18.98 -7.47
N MET A 185 4.51 -19.23 -6.39
CA MET A 185 3.76 -18.15 -5.75
C MET A 185 4.67 -17.10 -5.12
N GLU A 186 5.74 -17.52 -4.45
CA GLU A 186 6.73 -16.58 -3.88
C GLU A 186 7.32 -15.64 -4.93
N LYS A 187 7.66 -16.13 -6.11
CA LYS A 187 8.14 -15.28 -7.22
C LYS A 187 7.11 -14.24 -7.66
N VAL A 188 5.84 -14.64 -7.75
CA VAL A 188 4.75 -13.70 -8.09
C VAL A 188 4.61 -12.63 -6.99
N LEU A 189 4.64 -13.03 -5.73
CA LEU A 189 4.50 -12.12 -4.60
C LEU A 189 5.71 -11.18 -4.46
N GLU A 190 6.93 -11.70 -4.67
CA GLU A 190 8.15 -10.89 -4.69
C GLU A 190 8.06 -9.79 -5.75
N THR A 191 7.66 -10.15 -6.97
CA THR A 191 7.50 -9.17 -8.05
C THR A 191 6.39 -8.17 -7.76
N ALA A 192 5.26 -8.65 -7.20
CA ALA A 192 4.15 -7.77 -6.82
C ALA A 192 4.51 -6.84 -5.64
N SER A 193 5.53 -7.16 -4.83
CA SER A 193 6.00 -6.30 -3.73
C SER A 193 6.57 -4.97 -4.20
N PHE A 194 6.96 -4.85 -5.47
CA PHE A 194 7.35 -3.57 -6.09
C PHE A 194 6.16 -2.65 -6.37
N ALA A 195 4.93 -3.06 -6.08
CA ALA A 195 3.76 -2.21 -6.20
C ALA A 195 3.89 -0.97 -5.31
N PRO A 196 3.77 0.25 -5.86
CA PRO A 196 3.79 1.44 -5.04
C PRO A 196 2.60 1.45 -4.08
N SER A 197 2.84 1.86 -2.85
CA SER A 197 1.80 2.07 -1.85
C SER A 197 1.82 3.50 -1.30
N ALA A 198 0.68 4.01 -0.88
CA ALA A 198 0.60 5.36 -0.33
C ALA A 198 1.53 5.53 0.88
N CYS A 199 2.46 6.48 0.78
CA CYS A 199 3.51 6.73 1.78
C CYS A 199 4.35 5.48 2.15
N ASN A 200 4.55 4.58 1.20
CA ASN A 200 5.25 3.30 1.38
C ASN A 200 4.77 2.47 2.58
N ARG A 201 3.48 2.55 2.92
CA ARG A 201 2.90 1.90 4.11
C ARG A 201 2.76 0.40 3.99
N GLN A 202 2.86 -0.17 2.79
CA GLN A 202 2.81 -1.60 2.53
C GLN A 202 1.58 -2.31 3.16
N PRO A 203 0.35 -1.86 2.88
CA PRO A 203 -0.85 -2.29 3.60
C PRO A 203 -1.41 -3.64 3.13
N ILE A 204 -0.68 -4.37 2.30
CA ILE A 204 -1.15 -5.58 1.62
C ILE A 204 -0.85 -6.82 2.46
N LYS A 205 -1.83 -7.71 2.53
CA LYS A 205 -1.70 -9.09 3.01
C LYS A 205 -2.25 -10.04 1.96
N VAL A 206 -1.51 -11.09 1.65
CA VAL A 206 -1.95 -12.11 0.71
C VAL A 206 -2.16 -13.43 1.46
N PHE A 207 -3.32 -14.02 1.28
CA PHE A 207 -3.65 -15.36 1.75
C PHE A 207 -3.77 -16.26 0.54
N TRP A 208 -2.90 -17.25 0.46
CA TRP A 208 -2.86 -18.17 -0.66
C TRP A 208 -3.10 -19.61 -0.21
N THR A 209 -3.76 -20.40 -1.07
CA THR A 209 -3.99 -21.81 -0.83
C THR A 209 -4.08 -22.60 -2.14
N ASN A 210 -3.48 -23.78 -2.16
CA ASN A 210 -3.65 -24.83 -3.16
C ASN A 210 -4.30 -26.09 -2.57
N ASN A 211 -4.79 -26.03 -1.33
CA ASN A 211 -5.53 -27.12 -0.72
C ASN A 211 -6.92 -27.26 -1.37
N SER A 212 -7.22 -28.40 -1.96
CA SER A 212 -8.44 -28.65 -2.75
C SER A 212 -9.73 -28.32 -2.00
N ASN A 213 -9.83 -28.63 -0.70
CA ASN A 213 -11.03 -28.33 0.10
C ASN A 213 -11.19 -26.81 0.29
N SER A 214 -10.11 -26.10 0.59
CA SER A 214 -10.12 -24.64 0.75
C SER A 214 -10.44 -23.96 -0.58
N VAL A 215 -9.83 -24.42 -1.66
CA VAL A 215 -10.09 -23.93 -3.02
C VAL A 215 -11.57 -24.06 -3.38
N LEU A 216 -12.16 -25.22 -3.16
CA LEU A 216 -13.58 -25.47 -3.44
C LEU A 216 -14.50 -24.56 -2.58
N GLN A 217 -14.16 -24.34 -1.31
CA GLN A 217 -14.94 -23.47 -0.42
C GLN A 217 -14.88 -22.02 -0.89
N ILE A 218 -13.70 -21.53 -1.25
CA ILE A 218 -13.50 -20.16 -1.75
C ILE A 218 -14.23 -19.99 -3.08
N SER A 219 -14.11 -20.97 -4.00
CA SER A 219 -14.76 -20.94 -5.31
C SER A 219 -16.28 -20.77 -5.20
N LYS A 220 -16.92 -21.38 -4.21
CA LYS A 220 -18.36 -21.22 -3.94
C LYS A 220 -18.74 -19.80 -3.46
N CYS A 221 -17.81 -19.04 -2.92
CA CYS A 221 -18.05 -17.69 -2.43
C CYS A 221 -17.84 -16.60 -3.51
N VAL A 222 -17.20 -16.94 -4.63
CA VAL A 222 -16.85 -16.00 -5.70
C VAL A 222 -17.88 -16.06 -6.83
N PRO A 223 -18.66 -14.99 -7.08
CA PRO A 223 -19.76 -15.05 -8.05
C PRO A 223 -19.33 -15.05 -9.52
N GLY A 224 -18.06 -14.79 -9.82
CA GLY A 224 -17.56 -14.61 -11.19
C GLY A 224 -16.96 -15.85 -11.84
N ASN A 225 -16.90 -16.99 -11.16
CA ASN A 225 -16.22 -18.21 -11.61
C ASN A 225 -17.17 -19.33 -12.05
N LYS A 226 -18.45 -19.03 -12.17
CA LYS A 226 -19.46 -20.03 -12.54
C LYS A 226 -19.16 -20.67 -13.88
N GLY A 227 -19.07 -22.00 -13.89
CA GLY A 227 -18.81 -22.82 -15.09
C GLY A 227 -17.35 -23.23 -15.27
N PHE A 228 -16.43 -22.75 -14.40
CA PHE A 228 -15.04 -23.21 -14.32
C PHE A 228 -14.52 -23.29 -12.88
N GLU A 229 -15.42 -23.20 -11.90
CA GLU A 229 -15.11 -23.25 -10.47
C GLU A 229 -14.39 -24.51 -10.01
N ASP A 230 -14.70 -25.65 -10.67
CA ASP A 230 -14.11 -26.96 -10.34
C ASP A 230 -12.71 -27.17 -10.96
N ASP A 231 -12.34 -26.33 -11.94
CA ASP A 231 -11.05 -26.40 -12.61
C ASP A 231 -9.99 -25.48 -11.99
N ILE A 232 -10.37 -24.63 -11.02
CA ILE A 232 -9.46 -23.69 -10.37
C ILE A 232 -8.49 -24.44 -9.45
N PRO A 233 -7.16 -24.39 -9.69
CA PRO A 233 -6.19 -25.16 -8.91
C PRO A 233 -5.79 -24.49 -7.58
N ASN A 234 -5.91 -23.16 -7.46
CA ASN A 234 -5.52 -22.40 -6.29
C ASN A 234 -6.21 -21.03 -6.22
N TRP A 235 -6.20 -20.45 -5.03
CA TRP A 235 -6.70 -19.11 -4.78
C TRP A 235 -5.65 -18.25 -4.06
N ALA A 236 -5.57 -17.00 -4.48
CA ALA A 236 -4.89 -15.94 -3.75
C ALA A 236 -5.90 -14.84 -3.41
N ILE A 237 -6.01 -14.51 -2.13
CA ILE A 237 -6.88 -13.43 -1.63
C ILE A 237 -5.98 -12.28 -1.22
N VAL A 238 -6.07 -11.17 -1.93
CA VAL A 238 -5.35 -9.94 -1.61
C VAL A 238 -6.22 -9.08 -0.70
N ALA A 239 -5.80 -8.92 0.53
CA ALA A 239 -6.45 -8.08 1.53
C ALA A 239 -5.63 -6.80 1.74
N VAL A 240 -6.33 -5.69 2.01
CA VAL A 240 -5.70 -4.40 2.31
C VAL A 240 -6.07 -3.99 3.73
N ASP A 241 -5.06 -3.74 4.55
CA ASP A 241 -5.29 -3.26 5.90
C ASP A 241 -5.73 -1.79 5.87
N ARG A 242 -7.02 -1.57 6.14
CA ARG A 242 -7.63 -0.25 6.10
C ARG A 242 -7.22 0.66 7.26
N THR A 243 -6.73 0.09 8.36
CA THR A 243 -6.25 0.85 9.52
C THR A 243 -5.00 1.68 9.20
N MET A 244 -4.28 1.30 8.13
CA MET A 244 -3.14 2.04 7.59
C MET A 244 -3.50 3.38 6.93
N PHE A 245 -4.79 3.70 6.76
CA PHE A 245 -5.26 4.88 6.04
C PHE A 245 -6.04 5.83 6.94
N GLY A 246 -5.91 7.14 6.68
CA GLY A 246 -6.68 8.17 7.38
C GLY A 246 -8.12 8.32 6.85
N GLU A 247 -8.98 8.96 7.65
CA GLU A 247 -10.39 9.22 7.27
C GLU A 247 -10.54 9.98 5.95
N GLN A 248 -9.52 10.79 5.57
CA GLN A 248 -9.55 11.61 4.36
C GLN A 248 -9.06 10.86 3.12
N GLU A 249 -8.41 9.72 3.29
CA GLU A 249 -7.87 8.91 2.21
C GLU A 249 -8.94 7.94 1.67
N VAL A 250 -10.07 8.52 1.27
CA VAL A 250 -11.25 7.77 0.82
C VAL A 250 -10.90 6.91 -0.39
N LEU A 251 -11.15 5.60 -0.27
CA LEU A 251 -10.90 4.59 -1.31
C LEU A 251 -9.42 4.34 -1.65
N GLN A 252 -8.45 4.95 -0.97
CA GLN A 252 -7.03 4.75 -1.24
C GLN A 252 -6.62 3.28 -1.08
N TRP A 253 -7.23 2.53 -0.16
CA TRP A 253 -7.00 1.10 -0.01
C TRP A 253 -7.39 0.28 -1.26
N TYR A 254 -8.48 0.64 -1.96
CA TYR A 254 -8.84 -0.01 -3.22
C TYR A 254 -7.80 0.26 -4.31
N VAL A 255 -7.28 1.49 -4.38
CA VAL A 255 -6.23 1.85 -5.34
C VAL A 255 -4.97 1.04 -5.07
N ASN A 256 -4.50 0.97 -3.81
CA ASN A 256 -3.31 0.19 -3.45
C ASN A 256 -3.51 -1.31 -3.74
N GLY A 257 -4.67 -1.86 -3.34
CA GLY A 257 -5.00 -3.25 -3.63
C GLY A 257 -5.08 -3.56 -5.12
N GLY A 258 -5.70 -2.66 -5.90
CA GLY A 258 -5.81 -2.80 -7.36
C GLY A 258 -4.47 -2.79 -8.08
N ILE A 259 -3.55 -1.90 -7.71
CA ILE A 259 -2.19 -1.85 -8.26
C ILE A 259 -1.45 -3.15 -7.95
N TYR A 260 -1.49 -3.61 -6.70
CA TYR A 260 -0.84 -4.86 -6.30
C TYR A 260 -1.39 -6.06 -7.07
N VAL A 261 -2.72 -6.21 -7.14
CA VAL A 261 -3.38 -7.28 -7.91
C VAL A 261 -3.01 -7.22 -9.38
N SER A 262 -2.91 -6.02 -9.98
CA SER A 262 -2.50 -5.87 -11.38
C SER A 262 -1.11 -6.45 -11.63
N LEU A 263 -0.14 -6.21 -10.75
CA LEU A 263 1.18 -6.81 -10.85
C LEU A 263 1.14 -8.33 -10.65
N CYS A 264 0.41 -8.83 -9.63
CA CYS A 264 0.22 -10.27 -9.46
C CYS A 264 -0.29 -10.94 -10.74
N LEU A 265 -1.33 -10.36 -11.37
CA LEU A 265 -1.94 -10.91 -12.59
C LEU A 265 -0.98 -10.87 -13.80
N SER A 266 -0.17 -9.83 -13.93
CA SER A 266 0.77 -9.72 -15.02
C SER A 266 1.89 -10.76 -14.92
N PHE A 267 2.39 -11.03 -13.71
CA PHE A 267 3.48 -11.99 -13.49
C PHE A 267 3.01 -13.43 -13.33
N SER A 268 1.76 -13.67 -12.92
CA SER A 268 1.19 -15.03 -12.91
C SER A 268 1.06 -15.64 -14.30
N SER A 269 0.94 -14.83 -15.34
CA SER A 269 0.97 -15.30 -16.74
C SER A 269 2.31 -15.89 -17.18
N GLY A 270 3.42 -15.51 -16.51
CA GLY A 270 4.76 -16.02 -16.79
C GLY A 270 5.13 -17.27 -15.97
N VAL A 271 4.36 -17.60 -14.97
CA VAL A 271 4.50 -18.82 -14.16
C VAL A 271 3.48 -19.81 -14.76
N SER A 272 3.91 -20.80 -15.52
CA SER A 272 3.15 -21.85 -16.24
C SER A 272 1.79 -22.22 -15.61
N CYS A 273 0.86 -21.28 -15.56
CA CYS A 273 -0.49 -21.42 -15.01
C CYS A 273 -1.54 -21.21 -16.10
N ILE A 274 -1.18 -21.60 -17.31
CA ILE A 274 -2.09 -21.57 -18.45
C ILE A 274 -2.53 -22.97 -18.78
#